data_b8284303afce8093eff82737e4c1c1ca
#
_entry.id   b8284303afce8093eff82737e4c1c1ca
#
_cell.length_a   1.000
_cell.length_b   1.000
_cell.length_c   1.000
_cell.angle_alpha   90.00
_cell.angle_beta   90.00
_cell.angle_gamma   90.00
#
_symmetry.space_group_name_H-M   'P 1'
#
loop_
_entity.id
_entity.type
_entity.pdbx_description
1 polymer ?
#
loop_
_entity_poly.entity_id
_entity_poly.type
_entity_poly.pdbx_seq_one_letter_code
_entity_poly.pdbx_strand_id
1 'polypeptide(L)'
;MKTGLIACAVLGLGVAVVQPALAASQPGTPTAIGTAFANVTRQHYTVYVLPGSMGFIGPDKQHHDTIAPSSFVLKVGVPVTFTVINFDDGHHSMTAPGLMNIMIKPGTDEPNGSIKPAITTYTFTPEKAGNFRWHCIFQCDGPSHWAMSHGFDGPDRDGYMAGWIKVL
;
A
#
# COMPACT_ATOMS: atom_id res chain seq x y z
N MET A 1 25.14 -31.04 83.02
CA MET A 1 25.52 -30.52 81.71
C MET A 1 24.29 -29.80 81.16
N LYS A 2 24.31 -28.46 81.10
CA LYS A 2 23.20 -27.58 80.67
C LYS A 2 23.61 -27.00 79.33
N THR A 3 22.96 -27.39 78.25
CA THR A 3 23.14 -26.79 76.96
C THR A 3 22.12 -25.65 76.75
N GLY A 4 22.64 -24.45 76.64
CA GLY A 4 21.84 -23.27 76.36
C GLY A 4 21.60 -23.10 74.84
N LEU A 5 20.36 -22.90 74.50
CA LEU A 5 19.98 -22.50 73.12
C LEU A 5 20.05 -20.98 73.00
N ILE A 6 20.83 -20.48 72.09
CA ILE A 6 20.86 -19.08 71.66
C ILE A 6 19.89 -18.93 70.52
N ALA A 7 18.84 -18.13 70.73
CA ALA A 7 17.90 -17.77 69.66
C ALA A 7 18.42 -16.51 68.96
N CYS A 8 18.76 -16.63 67.66
CA CYS A 8 19.03 -15.48 66.81
C CYS A 8 17.72 -14.95 66.22
N ALA A 9 17.35 -13.74 66.62
CA ALA A 9 16.25 -13.02 65.97
C ALA A 9 16.77 -12.34 64.70
N VAL A 10 16.29 -12.78 63.54
CA VAL A 10 16.56 -12.14 62.24
C VAL A 10 15.46 -11.10 62.01
N LEU A 11 15.84 -9.80 62.10
CA LEU A 11 14.99 -8.71 61.67
C LEU A 11 14.97 -8.69 60.12
N GLY A 12 13.89 -9.13 59.51
CA GLY A 12 13.66 -8.98 58.10
C GLY A 12 13.21 -7.58 57.75
N LEU A 13 14.11 -6.76 57.17
CA LEU A 13 13.69 -5.52 56.47
C LEU A 13 12.91 -5.91 55.22
N GLY A 14 11.60 -5.74 55.29
CA GLY A 14 10.73 -5.85 54.09
C GLY A 14 10.93 -4.65 53.16
N VAL A 15 11.65 -4.84 52.08
CA VAL A 15 11.69 -3.87 50.98
C VAL A 15 10.38 -4.00 50.19
N ALA A 16 9.50 -3.02 50.35
CA ALA A 16 8.31 -2.92 49.48
C ALA A 16 8.74 -2.54 48.08
N VAL A 17 8.74 -3.53 47.19
CA VAL A 17 8.91 -3.30 45.73
C VAL A 17 7.60 -2.71 45.21
N VAL A 18 7.58 -1.40 44.98
CA VAL A 18 6.49 -0.76 44.25
C VAL A 18 6.67 -1.14 42.79
N GLN A 19 5.89 -2.11 42.31
CA GLN A 19 5.79 -2.41 40.88
C GLN A 19 5.02 -1.28 40.20
N PRO A 20 5.56 -0.62 39.17
CA PRO A 20 4.76 0.27 38.36
C PRO A 20 3.68 -0.58 37.66
N ALA A 21 2.42 -0.23 37.91
CA ALA A 21 1.30 -0.80 37.15
C ALA A 21 1.52 -0.46 35.66
N LEU A 22 1.88 -1.47 34.88
CA LEU A 22 1.80 -1.38 33.42
C LEU A 22 0.32 -1.14 33.10
N ALA A 23 -0.01 0.11 32.77
CA ALA A 23 -1.30 0.44 32.22
C ALA A 23 -1.45 -0.39 30.93
N ALA A 24 -2.29 -1.41 30.97
CA ALA A 24 -2.68 -2.14 29.78
C ALA A 24 -3.27 -1.12 28.81
N SER A 25 -2.59 -0.87 27.69
CA SER A 25 -3.13 -0.08 26.60
C SER A 25 -4.42 -0.77 26.15
N GLN A 26 -5.54 -0.13 26.42
CA GLN A 26 -6.83 -0.56 25.90
C GLN A 26 -6.70 -0.66 24.37
N PRO A 27 -7.18 -1.73 23.73
CA PRO A 27 -7.24 -1.78 22.28
C PRO A 27 -8.03 -0.56 21.83
N GLY A 28 -7.33 0.39 21.18
CA GLY A 28 -7.93 1.63 20.71
C GLY A 28 -9.14 1.31 19.86
N THR A 29 -10.27 1.85 20.26
CA THR A 29 -11.52 1.79 19.48
C THR A 29 -11.19 2.28 18.08
N PRO A 30 -11.58 1.57 16.99
CA PRO A 30 -11.23 1.94 15.61
C PRO A 30 -12.06 3.16 15.13
N THR A 31 -12.05 4.23 15.90
CA THR A 31 -12.85 5.45 15.64
C THR A 31 -12.11 6.42 14.71
N ALA A 32 -10.79 6.26 14.52
CA ALA A 32 -9.98 7.26 13.85
C ALA A 32 -10.12 7.26 12.31
N ILE A 33 -10.38 6.11 11.67
CA ILE A 33 -10.48 6.04 10.20
C ILE A 33 -11.83 6.59 9.73
N GLY A 34 -12.92 6.30 10.45
CA GLY A 34 -14.26 6.77 10.07
C GLY A 34 -14.40 8.29 10.13
N THR A 35 -13.77 8.95 11.10
CA THR A 35 -13.82 10.42 11.27
C THR A 35 -12.89 11.15 10.29
N ALA A 36 -11.75 10.55 9.90
CA ALA A 36 -10.85 11.16 8.92
C ALA A 36 -11.51 11.39 7.55
N PHE A 37 -12.50 10.56 7.18
CA PHE A 37 -13.22 10.68 5.91
C PHE A 37 -14.58 11.41 6.02
N ALA A 38 -15.02 11.78 7.23
CA ALA A 38 -16.38 12.35 7.42
C ALA A 38 -16.62 13.62 6.60
N ASN A 39 -15.60 14.46 6.42
CA ASN A 39 -15.68 15.76 5.73
C ASN A 39 -14.96 15.78 4.37
N VAL A 40 -14.54 14.63 3.85
CA VAL A 40 -13.87 14.59 2.54
C VAL A 40 -14.91 14.77 1.44
N THR A 41 -14.80 15.87 0.70
CA THR A 41 -15.67 16.20 -0.44
C THR A 41 -15.05 15.86 -1.79
N ARG A 42 -13.74 15.61 -1.83
CA ARG A 42 -12.96 15.19 -3.01
C ARG A 42 -11.69 14.48 -2.58
N GLN A 43 -11.27 13.48 -3.33
CA GLN A 43 -10.01 12.78 -3.14
C GLN A 43 -9.10 13.00 -4.35
N HIS A 44 -7.80 13.03 -4.13
CA HIS A 44 -6.81 13.13 -5.21
C HIS A 44 -5.62 12.24 -4.90
N TYR A 45 -5.21 11.45 -5.89
CA TYR A 45 -4.02 10.60 -5.83
C TYR A 45 -3.10 10.91 -7.00
N THR A 46 -1.80 11.09 -6.70
CA THR A 46 -0.76 11.11 -7.70
C THR A 46 -0.13 9.72 -7.74
N VAL A 47 -0.02 9.17 -8.94
CA VAL A 47 0.49 7.83 -9.21
C VAL A 47 1.62 7.94 -10.22
N TYR A 48 2.66 7.16 -10.02
CA TYR A 48 3.82 7.12 -10.90
C TYR A 48 3.93 5.77 -11.57
N VAL A 49 4.15 5.75 -12.87
CA VAL A 49 4.64 4.60 -13.61
C VAL A 49 6.14 4.76 -13.77
N LEU A 50 6.88 3.82 -13.22
CA LEU A 50 8.34 3.81 -13.22
C LEU A 50 8.80 2.69 -14.15
N PRO A 51 9.64 2.99 -15.18
CA PRO A 51 10.21 1.98 -16.05
C PRO A 51 11.12 1.03 -15.29
N GLY A 52 11.37 -0.16 -15.81
CA GLY A 52 12.21 -1.17 -15.18
C GLY A 52 13.57 -0.63 -14.72
N SER A 53 14.18 0.29 -15.48
CA SER A 53 15.44 0.94 -15.10
C SER A 53 15.37 1.78 -13.81
N MET A 54 14.19 2.25 -13.43
CA MET A 54 13.91 3.02 -12.21
C MET A 54 13.02 2.24 -11.24
N GLY A 55 12.53 1.10 -11.66
CA GLY A 55 11.56 0.29 -10.97
C GLY A 55 12.18 -0.72 -10.01
N PHE A 56 11.47 -1.78 -9.79
CA PHE A 56 11.77 -2.78 -8.79
C PHE A 56 12.55 -3.96 -9.40
N ILE A 57 13.48 -4.54 -8.62
CA ILE A 57 14.12 -5.81 -8.98
C ILE A 57 13.30 -6.93 -8.33
N GLY A 58 12.72 -7.79 -9.16
CA GLY A 58 11.88 -8.90 -8.71
C GLY A 58 12.67 -10.06 -8.09
N PRO A 59 11.94 -11.05 -7.54
CA PRO A 59 12.56 -12.30 -7.08
C PRO A 59 13.28 -13.08 -8.17
N ASP A 60 12.91 -12.86 -9.42
CA ASP A 60 13.53 -13.39 -10.65
C ASP A 60 14.82 -12.65 -11.03
N LYS A 61 15.22 -11.64 -10.25
CA LYS A 61 16.40 -10.78 -10.46
C LYS A 61 16.32 -9.92 -11.73
N GLN A 62 15.13 -9.77 -12.30
CA GLN A 62 14.89 -8.87 -13.42
C GLN A 62 14.38 -7.52 -12.92
N HIS A 63 14.64 -6.49 -13.73
CA HIS A 63 14.04 -5.18 -13.53
C HIS A 63 12.60 -5.18 -14.06
N HIS A 64 11.69 -4.60 -13.31
CA HIS A 64 10.27 -4.58 -13.63
C HIS A 64 9.70 -3.18 -13.56
N ASP A 65 8.83 -2.86 -14.50
CA ASP A 65 8.02 -1.65 -14.42
C ASP A 65 7.10 -1.72 -13.20
N THR A 66 6.85 -0.57 -12.60
CA THR A 66 6.12 -0.50 -11.35
C THR A 66 5.14 0.66 -11.36
N ILE A 67 3.94 0.44 -10.83
CA ILE A 67 2.99 1.51 -10.52
C ILE A 67 2.97 1.75 -9.01
N ALA A 68 3.28 2.98 -8.60
CA ALA A 68 3.36 3.39 -7.20
C ALA A 68 2.62 4.70 -6.93
N PRO A 69 1.86 4.83 -5.82
CA PRO A 69 1.48 3.76 -4.90
C PRO A 69 0.52 2.75 -5.55
N SER A 70 0.48 1.52 -5.01
CA SER A 70 -0.35 0.44 -5.54
C SER A 70 -1.66 0.22 -4.79
N SER A 71 -1.85 0.86 -3.64
CA SER A 71 -3.04 0.68 -2.80
C SER A 71 -3.70 2.01 -2.46
N PHE A 72 -5.04 2.03 -2.52
CA PHE A 72 -5.85 3.24 -2.35
C PHE A 72 -7.06 2.97 -1.46
N VAL A 73 -7.49 4.02 -0.72
CA VAL A 73 -8.73 3.99 0.06
C VAL A 73 -9.65 5.09 -0.44
N LEU A 74 -10.78 4.71 -1.01
CA LEU A 74 -11.78 5.61 -1.56
C LEU A 74 -13.04 5.62 -0.69
N LYS A 75 -13.90 6.63 -0.90
CA LYS A 75 -15.19 6.74 -0.23
C LYS A 75 -16.30 6.73 -1.26
N VAL A 76 -17.36 5.95 -1.01
CA VAL A 76 -18.57 5.96 -1.83
C VAL A 76 -19.15 7.37 -1.94
N GLY A 77 -19.56 7.75 -3.13
CA GLY A 77 -20.18 9.05 -3.42
C GLY A 77 -19.21 10.24 -3.41
N VAL A 78 -17.92 10.04 -3.14
CA VAL A 78 -16.92 11.10 -3.15
C VAL A 78 -16.13 11.05 -4.45
N PRO A 79 -16.13 12.13 -5.25
CA PRO A 79 -15.32 12.20 -6.47
C PRO A 79 -13.83 11.99 -6.15
N VAL A 80 -13.17 11.15 -6.92
CA VAL A 80 -11.73 10.93 -6.84
C VAL A 80 -11.07 11.23 -8.18
N THR A 81 -9.93 11.91 -8.13
CA THR A 81 -9.09 12.18 -9.29
C THR A 81 -7.75 11.46 -9.12
N PHE A 82 -7.40 10.66 -10.11
CA PHE A 82 -6.07 10.11 -10.27
C PHE A 82 -5.30 10.95 -11.28
N THR A 83 -4.12 11.42 -10.91
CA THR A 83 -3.12 12.00 -11.81
C THR A 83 -1.99 11.00 -11.93
N VAL A 84 -1.89 10.34 -13.09
CA VAL A 84 -0.86 9.34 -13.36
C VAL A 84 0.24 10.00 -14.18
N ILE A 85 1.48 9.94 -13.68
CA ILE A 85 2.67 10.44 -14.34
C ILE A 85 3.46 9.21 -14.81
N ASN A 86 3.53 9.01 -16.12
CA ASN A 86 4.20 7.88 -16.73
C ASN A 86 5.60 8.27 -17.20
N PHE A 87 6.63 7.69 -16.58
CA PHE A 87 8.04 7.84 -16.93
C PHE A 87 8.54 6.75 -17.89
N ASP A 88 7.63 5.93 -18.39
CA ASP A 88 7.91 4.86 -19.34
C ASP A 88 7.27 5.16 -20.71
N ASP A 89 7.85 4.67 -21.79
CA ASP A 89 7.34 4.81 -23.15
C ASP A 89 6.29 3.75 -23.51
N GLY A 90 6.06 2.78 -22.62
CA GLY A 90 5.08 1.70 -22.78
C GLY A 90 3.63 2.13 -22.52
N HIS A 91 2.72 1.34 -23.06
CA HIS A 91 1.30 1.44 -22.78
C HIS A 91 0.94 0.72 -21.49
N HIS A 92 0.33 1.44 -20.55
CA HIS A 92 -0.09 0.89 -19.26
C HIS A 92 -1.55 1.17 -18.99
N SER A 93 -2.11 0.47 -18.00
CA SER A 93 -3.44 0.76 -17.46
C SER A 93 -3.51 0.50 -15.97
N MET A 94 -4.51 1.11 -15.33
CA MET A 94 -5.02 0.68 -14.02
C MET A 94 -6.47 0.29 -14.21
N THR A 95 -6.73 -1.00 -14.35
CA THR A 95 -8.06 -1.55 -14.62
C THR A 95 -8.55 -2.35 -13.43
N ALA A 96 -9.60 -1.86 -12.77
CA ALA A 96 -10.32 -2.54 -11.68
C ALA A 96 -11.74 -2.84 -12.17
N PRO A 97 -12.06 -4.10 -12.54
CA PRO A 97 -13.37 -4.46 -13.06
C PRO A 97 -14.51 -4.02 -12.14
N GLY A 98 -15.50 -3.34 -12.71
CA GLY A 98 -16.65 -2.82 -11.96
C GLY A 98 -16.38 -1.59 -11.10
N LEU A 99 -15.20 -0.98 -11.19
CA LEU A 99 -14.86 0.26 -10.49
C LEU A 99 -14.28 1.33 -11.42
N MET A 100 -13.18 1.05 -12.11
CA MET A 100 -12.49 2.02 -12.96
C MET A 100 -11.68 1.35 -14.07
N ASN A 101 -11.40 2.12 -15.13
CA ASN A 101 -10.46 1.75 -16.18
C ASN A 101 -9.67 2.98 -16.62
N ILE A 102 -8.43 3.10 -16.19
CA ILE A 102 -7.53 4.20 -16.55
C ILE A 102 -6.55 3.69 -17.60
N MET A 103 -6.69 4.22 -18.83
CA MET A 103 -5.73 4.00 -19.91
C MET A 103 -4.63 5.06 -19.79
N ILE A 104 -3.42 4.63 -19.47
CA ILE A 104 -2.29 5.52 -19.19
C ILE A 104 -1.56 5.83 -20.50
N LYS A 105 -1.37 7.13 -20.77
CA LYS A 105 -0.63 7.58 -21.96
C LYS A 105 0.85 7.21 -21.82
N PRO A 106 1.51 6.71 -22.88
CA PRO A 106 2.94 6.49 -22.88
C PRO A 106 3.72 7.81 -22.82
N GLY A 107 4.89 7.78 -22.22
CA GLY A 107 5.88 8.83 -22.35
C GLY A 107 6.41 8.94 -23.77
N THR A 108 7.29 9.87 -24.02
CA THR A 108 7.88 10.10 -25.34
C THR A 108 9.39 10.04 -25.24
N ASP A 109 10.02 9.24 -26.10
CA ASP A 109 11.45 9.17 -26.24
C ASP A 109 12.03 10.54 -26.66
N GLU A 110 13.05 10.97 -25.97
CA GLU A 110 13.81 12.17 -26.30
C GLU A 110 15.14 11.81 -26.97
N PRO A 111 15.69 12.66 -27.84
CA PRO A 111 16.94 12.38 -28.56
C PRO A 111 18.16 12.10 -27.68
N ASN A 112 18.13 12.50 -26.42
CA ASN A 112 19.18 12.26 -25.42
C ASN A 112 19.03 10.90 -24.70
N GLY A 113 18.05 10.08 -25.07
CA GLY A 113 17.75 8.79 -24.45
C GLY A 113 16.95 8.86 -23.15
N SER A 114 16.46 10.04 -22.78
CA SER A 114 15.51 10.17 -21.66
C SER A 114 14.06 10.03 -22.16
N ILE A 115 13.14 9.74 -21.24
CA ILE A 115 11.71 9.76 -21.50
C ILE A 115 11.11 11.06 -20.99
N LYS A 116 10.43 11.79 -21.87
CA LYS A 116 9.54 12.88 -21.45
C LYS A 116 8.26 12.28 -20.87
N PRO A 117 7.97 12.49 -19.58
CA PRO A 117 6.81 11.87 -18.95
C PRO A 117 5.50 12.32 -19.57
N ALA A 118 4.53 11.40 -19.66
CA ALA A 118 3.15 11.72 -19.99
C ALA A 118 2.30 11.81 -18.73
N ILE A 119 1.30 12.69 -18.77
CA ILE A 119 0.33 12.86 -17.68
C ILE A 119 -1.04 12.39 -18.16
N THR A 120 -1.66 11.49 -17.39
CA THR A 120 -3.03 11.06 -17.56
C THR A 120 -3.84 11.45 -16.33
N THR A 121 -4.93 12.16 -16.51
CA THR A 121 -5.87 12.50 -15.44
C THR A 121 -7.18 11.75 -15.66
N TYR A 122 -7.67 11.11 -14.59
CA TYR A 122 -8.92 10.36 -14.61
C TYR A 122 -9.73 10.68 -13.35
N THR A 123 -11.00 11.08 -13.53
CA THR A 123 -11.90 11.41 -12.42
C THR A 123 -13.15 10.54 -12.50
N PHE A 124 -13.54 9.96 -11.36
CA PHE A 124 -14.77 9.19 -11.23
C PHE A 124 -15.31 9.28 -9.80
N THR A 125 -16.53 8.80 -9.59
CA THR A 125 -17.14 8.70 -8.26
C THR A 125 -17.46 7.23 -7.99
N PRO A 126 -16.87 6.60 -6.96
CA PRO A 126 -17.22 5.24 -6.58
C PRO A 126 -18.69 5.16 -6.14
N GLU A 127 -19.46 4.22 -6.67
CA GLU A 127 -20.88 4.09 -6.38
C GLU A 127 -21.18 3.04 -5.31
N LYS A 128 -20.25 2.13 -5.05
CA LYS A 128 -20.44 1.03 -4.08
C LYS A 128 -19.17 0.75 -3.28
N ALA A 129 -19.34 0.38 -2.01
CA ALA A 129 -18.27 -0.11 -1.15
C ALA A 129 -17.77 -1.48 -1.62
N GLY A 130 -16.50 -1.78 -1.32
CA GLY A 130 -15.89 -3.07 -1.67
C GLY A 130 -14.38 -3.03 -1.69
N ASN A 131 -13.79 -4.21 -1.93
CA ASN A 131 -12.38 -4.37 -2.23
C ASN A 131 -12.25 -4.73 -3.71
N PHE A 132 -11.50 -3.93 -4.45
CA PHE A 132 -11.31 -4.08 -5.88
C PHE A 132 -9.83 -4.28 -6.16
N ARG A 133 -9.48 -5.35 -6.86
CA ARG A 133 -8.14 -5.52 -7.40
C ARG A 133 -8.05 -4.78 -8.73
N TRP A 134 -6.99 -4.00 -8.92
CA TRP A 134 -6.65 -3.44 -10.21
C TRP A 134 -5.35 -4.06 -10.74
N HIS A 135 -5.19 -4.09 -12.05
CA HIS A 135 -3.98 -4.55 -12.72
C HIS A 135 -3.83 -3.87 -14.08
N CYS A 136 -2.63 -3.89 -14.64
CA CYS A 136 -2.38 -3.52 -16.01
C CYS A 136 -2.87 -4.62 -16.95
N ILE A 137 -3.60 -4.25 -18.01
CA ILE A 137 -4.14 -5.20 -18.98
C ILE A 137 -3.28 -5.34 -20.24
N PHE A 138 -2.21 -4.57 -20.38
CA PHE A 138 -1.31 -4.63 -21.51
C PHE A 138 -0.20 -5.65 -21.27
N GLN A 139 0.17 -6.34 -22.34
CA GLN A 139 1.39 -7.16 -22.43
C GLN A 139 2.56 -6.28 -22.88
N CYS A 140 2.89 -5.24 -22.11
CA CYS A 140 4.08 -4.46 -22.39
C CYS A 140 5.31 -5.20 -21.85
N ASP A 141 6.49 -4.99 -22.41
CA ASP A 141 7.77 -5.65 -22.08
C ASP A 141 7.76 -7.18 -22.19
N GLY A 142 6.85 -7.73 -22.99
CA GLY A 142 6.76 -9.15 -23.27
C GLY A 142 6.13 -9.99 -22.14
N PRO A 143 6.44 -11.29 -22.08
CA PRO A 143 5.76 -12.21 -21.15
C PRO A 143 5.94 -11.86 -19.66
N SER A 144 7.07 -11.24 -19.30
CA SER A 144 7.37 -10.88 -17.92
C SER A 144 6.43 -9.81 -17.36
N HIS A 145 6.10 -8.79 -18.14
CA HIS A 145 5.19 -7.73 -17.71
C HIS A 145 3.77 -8.26 -17.50
N TRP A 146 3.29 -9.09 -18.41
CA TRP A 146 2.01 -9.78 -18.27
C TRP A 146 1.97 -10.64 -16.99
N ALA A 147 3.00 -11.44 -16.76
CA ALA A 147 3.11 -12.26 -15.57
C ALA A 147 3.08 -11.42 -14.29
N MET A 148 3.72 -10.22 -14.30
CA MET A 148 3.73 -9.31 -13.17
C MET A 148 2.37 -8.73 -12.85
N SER A 149 1.55 -8.40 -13.86
CA SER A 149 0.22 -7.83 -13.65
C SER A 149 -0.81 -8.88 -13.21
N HIS A 150 -0.56 -10.16 -13.48
CA HIS A 150 -1.47 -11.27 -13.15
C HIS A 150 -1.02 -12.10 -11.94
N GLY A 151 0.14 -11.77 -11.37
CA GLY A 151 0.77 -12.51 -10.29
C GLY A 151 1.47 -13.78 -10.79
N PHE A 152 2.56 -14.14 -10.14
CA PHE A 152 3.40 -15.27 -10.54
C PHE A 152 2.75 -16.63 -10.32
N ASP A 153 1.75 -16.73 -9.42
CA ASP A 153 1.16 -18.00 -9.00
C ASP A 153 -0.35 -17.93 -8.74
N GLY A 154 -1.07 -17.18 -9.52
CA GLY A 154 -2.52 -17.16 -9.47
C GLY A 154 -3.16 -15.80 -9.22
N PRO A 155 -4.49 -15.75 -9.16
CA PRO A 155 -5.27 -14.51 -9.18
C PRO A 155 -5.07 -13.63 -7.94
N ASP A 156 -4.51 -14.18 -6.86
CA ASP A 156 -4.40 -13.48 -5.58
C ASP A 156 -3.00 -12.89 -5.32
N ARG A 157 -2.07 -13.06 -6.25
CA ARG A 157 -0.73 -12.48 -6.10
C ARG A 157 -0.62 -11.18 -6.86
N ASP A 158 -0.20 -10.14 -6.14
CA ASP A 158 0.02 -8.84 -6.71
C ASP A 158 1.34 -8.83 -7.49
N GLY A 159 1.25 -8.66 -8.80
CA GLY A 159 2.39 -8.27 -9.61
C GLY A 159 2.76 -6.80 -9.35
N TYR A 160 3.89 -6.35 -9.89
CA TYR A 160 4.35 -4.97 -9.70
C TYR A 160 3.48 -3.93 -10.40
N MET A 161 2.65 -4.38 -11.32
CA MET A 161 1.68 -3.59 -12.07
C MET A 161 0.24 -3.93 -11.65
N ALA A 162 0.03 -4.17 -10.36
CA ALA A 162 -1.27 -4.48 -9.77
C ALA A 162 -1.36 -3.95 -8.33
N GLY A 163 -2.56 -3.92 -7.77
CA GLY A 163 -2.77 -3.52 -6.39
C GLY A 163 -4.24 -3.52 -5.99
N TRP A 164 -4.55 -2.86 -4.89
CA TRP A 164 -5.88 -2.90 -4.29
C TRP A 164 -6.50 -1.53 -4.08
N ILE A 165 -7.79 -1.47 -4.28
CA ILE A 165 -8.61 -0.31 -3.95
C ILE A 165 -9.70 -0.74 -2.97
N LYS A 166 -9.66 -0.17 -1.76
CA LYS A 166 -10.73 -0.32 -0.79
C LYS A 166 -11.66 0.89 -0.89
N VAL A 167 -12.95 0.64 -1.17
CA VAL A 167 -13.98 1.67 -1.15
C VAL A 167 -14.81 1.50 0.13
N LEU A 168 -14.86 2.55 0.95
CA LEU A 168 -15.56 2.63 2.24
C LEU A 168 -16.93 3.28 2.11
#